data_6e7aa18fab7c0e0aada4956c0454c566
#
_entry.id   6e7aa18fab7c0e0aada4956c0454c566
#
_cell.length_a   1.000
_cell.length_b   1.000
_cell.length_c   1.000
_cell.angle_alpha   90.00
_cell.angle_beta   90.00
_cell.angle_gamma   90.00
#
_symmetry.space_group_name_H-M   'P 1'
#
loop_
_entity.id
_entity.type
_entity.pdbx_description
1 polymer ?
#
loop_
_entity_poly.entity_id
_entity_poly.type
_entity_poly.pdbx_seq_one_letter_code
_entity_poly.pdbx_strand_id
1 'polypeptide(L)'
;LNKFTIREHVRWSDIDRAGIIYYGQFLRFFEIAETELFRSVGLPYSEVFDRLNVWLPRVQIHFDFHKPLVLDDLVEVSVHVSRFGRTSLTLRFEVHKEGEPDLVADGHVVLVCVDRSKFKPIPLPAELVERLKPYLAE
;
A
#
# COMPACT_ATOMS: atom_id res chain seq x y z
N LEU A 1 -0.34 -15.10 9.18
CA LEU A 1 -1.06 -14.31 8.21
C LEU A 1 -0.11 -13.83 7.13
N ASN A 2 -0.63 -13.72 5.93
CA ASN A 2 0.19 -13.44 4.75
C ASN A 2 0.28 -11.94 4.52
N LYS A 3 1.21 -11.32 5.22
CA LYS A 3 1.55 -9.92 5.01
C LYS A 3 2.83 -9.82 4.22
N PHE A 4 2.86 -8.89 3.29
CA PHE A 4 4.07 -8.57 2.55
C PHE A 4 4.75 -7.41 3.26
N THR A 5 6.05 -7.54 3.53
CA THR A 5 6.77 -6.54 4.32
C THR A 5 7.99 -6.04 3.54
N ILE A 6 8.18 -4.73 3.56
CA ILE A 6 9.39 -4.10 3.04
C ILE A 6 10.07 -3.33 4.18
N ARG A 7 11.33 -2.99 3.99
CA ARG A 7 12.10 -2.14 4.88
C ARG A 7 12.53 -0.89 4.14
N GLU A 8 12.45 0.24 4.81
CA GLU A 8 12.86 1.52 4.24
C GLU A 8 13.37 2.42 5.35
N HIS A 9 14.37 3.25 5.04
CA HIS A 9 14.86 4.25 5.98
C HIS A 9 14.05 5.54 5.83
N VAL A 10 13.91 6.25 6.96
CA VAL A 10 13.47 7.64 6.93
C VAL A 10 14.62 8.46 6.38
N ARG A 11 14.38 9.22 5.32
CA ARG A 11 15.38 9.97 4.58
C ARG A 11 15.32 11.45 4.92
N TRP A 12 16.40 12.17 4.61
CA TRP A 12 16.46 13.61 4.81
C TRP A 12 15.25 14.32 4.20
N SER A 13 14.83 13.92 3.00
CA SER A 13 13.68 14.51 2.32
C SER A 13 12.34 14.24 2.99
N ASP A 14 12.28 13.31 3.94
CA ASP A 14 11.05 12.98 4.63
C ASP A 14 10.80 13.88 5.85
N ILE A 15 11.83 14.59 6.33
CA ILE A 15 11.80 15.31 7.61
C ILE A 15 11.30 16.73 7.42
N ASP A 16 10.42 17.17 8.31
CA ASP A 16 9.95 18.55 8.35
C ASP A 16 10.75 19.38 9.34
N ARG A 17 10.34 20.64 9.52
CA ARG A 17 11.06 21.57 10.38
C ARG A 17 11.07 21.15 11.86
N ALA A 18 10.13 20.31 12.28
CA ALA A 18 10.10 19.82 13.67
C ALA A 18 11.10 18.69 13.93
N GLY A 19 11.81 18.24 12.90
CA GLY A 19 12.79 17.17 13.01
C GLY A 19 12.21 15.78 13.00
N ILE A 20 10.92 15.66 12.67
CA ILE A 20 10.24 14.38 12.52
C ILE A 20 9.71 14.23 11.10
N ILE A 21 9.31 13.02 10.75
CA ILE A 21 8.73 12.78 9.44
C ILE A 21 7.51 13.67 9.22
N TYR A 22 7.46 14.31 8.06
CA TYR A 22 6.27 15.02 7.62
C TYR A 22 5.19 13.98 7.32
N TYR A 23 3.99 14.14 7.88
CA TYR A 23 2.97 13.08 7.78
C TYR A 23 2.65 12.67 6.35
N GLY A 24 2.70 13.59 5.40
CA GLY A 24 2.48 13.27 3.99
C GLY A 24 3.50 12.30 3.42
N GLN A 25 4.69 12.20 4.00
CA GLN A 25 5.74 11.31 3.53
C GLN A 25 5.47 9.83 3.89
N PHE A 26 4.54 9.57 4.81
CA PHE A 26 4.11 8.19 5.04
C PHE A 26 3.55 7.55 3.77
N LEU A 27 2.97 8.34 2.87
CA LEU A 27 2.45 7.83 1.60
C LEU A 27 3.55 7.18 0.75
N ARG A 28 4.78 7.68 0.83
CA ARG A 28 5.92 7.08 0.14
C ARG A 28 6.15 5.65 0.62
N PHE A 29 6.08 5.41 1.91
CA PHE A 29 6.24 4.07 2.48
C PHE A 29 5.12 3.13 2.01
N PHE A 30 3.89 3.62 2.02
CA PHE A 30 2.74 2.82 1.58
C PHE A 30 2.84 2.49 0.11
N GLU A 31 3.23 3.45 -0.72
CA GLU A 31 3.40 3.23 -2.15
C GLU A 31 4.49 2.22 -2.44
N ILE A 32 5.63 2.29 -1.74
CA ILE A 32 6.71 1.33 -1.93
C ILE A 32 6.22 -0.07 -1.58
N ALA A 33 5.56 -0.25 -0.44
CA ALA A 33 5.07 -1.55 -0.01
C ALA A 33 4.06 -2.11 -1.01
N GLU A 34 3.13 -1.29 -1.46
CA GLU A 34 2.11 -1.67 -2.44
C GLU A 34 2.75 -2.08 -3.76
N THR A 35 3.64 -1.23 -4.27
CA THR A 35 4.30 -1.48 -5.56
C THR A 35 5.09 -2.77 -5.53
N GLU A 36 5.82 -3.02 -4.44
CA GLU A 36 6.62 -4.23 -4.32
C GLU A 36 5.75 -5.47 -4.11
N LEU A 37 4.61 -5.33 -3.43
CA LEU A 37 3.64 -6.43 -3.33
C LEU A 37 3.18 -6.86 -4.73
N PHE A 38 2.75 -5.92 -5.54
CA PHE A 38 2.29 -6.22 -6.89
C PHE A 38 3.42 -6.83 -7.73
N ARG A 39 4.62 -6.29 -7.63
CA ARG A 39 5.77 -6.83 -8.34
C ARG A 39 6.08 -8.26 -7.89
N SER A 40 5.97 -8.53 -6.59
CA SER A 40 6.30 -9.85 -6.02
C SER A 40 5.37 -10.96 -6.52
N VAL A 41 4.15 -10.63 -6.89
CA VAL A 41 3.20 -11.61 -7.43
C VAL A 41 3.19 -11.65 -8.95
N GLY A 42 4.15 -10.98 -9.59
CA GLY A 42 4.29 -11.00 -11.04
C GLY A 42 3.35 -10.05 -11.77
N LEU A 43 2.80 -9.08 -11.06
CA LEU A 43 1.91 -8.07 -11.63
C LEU A 43 2.40 -6.66 -11.30
N PRO A 44 3.60 -6.26 -11.77
CA PRO A 44 3.99 -4.85 -11.65
C PRO A 44 2.91 -3.98 -12.29
N TYR A 45 2.77 -2.74 -11.84
CA TYR A 45 1.69 -1.87 -12.31
C TYR A 45 1.62 -1.71 -13.82
N SER A 46 2.76 -1.71 -14.50
CA SER A 46 2.75 -1.67 -15.96
C SER A 46 1.98 -2.84 -16.58
N GLU A 47 2.12 -4.05 -15.99
CA GLU A 47 1.38 -5.22 -16.45
C GLU A 47 -0.11 -5.10 -16.13
N VAL A 48 -0.46 -4.63 -14.92
CA VAL A 48 -1.85 -4.44 -14.55
C VAL A 48 -2.52 -3.46 -15.50
N PHE A 49 -1.89 -2.31 -15.73
CA PHE A 49 -2.50 -1.26 -16.53
C PHE A 49 -2.51 -1.61 -18.02
N ASP A 50 -1.43 -2.13 -18.53
CA ASP A 50 -1.30 -2.35 -19.98
C ASP A 50 -1.84 -3.70 -20.43
N ARG A 51 -1.52 -4.78 -19.71
CA ARG A 51 -1.96 -6.11 -20.09
C ARG A 51 -3.39 -6.42 -19.63
N LEU A 52 -3.71 -6.08 -18.38
CA LEU A 52 -5.07 -6.29 -17.88
C LEU A 52 -6.03 -5.17 -18.28
N ASN A 53 -5.50 -4.08 -18.81
CA ASN A 53 -6.25 -3.00 -19.42
C ASN A 53 -7.25 -2.33 -18.47
N VAL A 54 -6.77 -1.96 -17.28
CA VAL A 54 -7.57 -1.28 -16.25
C VAL A 54 -6.78 -0.16 -15.61
N TRP A 55 -7.48 0.75 -14.94
CA TRP A 55 -6.87 1.67 -13.98
C TRP A 55 -7.34 1.31 -12.58
N LEU A 56 -6.56 1.70 -11.56
CA LEU A 56 -6.87 1.46 -10.16
C LEU A 56 -6.82 2.77 -9.36
N PRO A 57 -7.71 3.73 -9.64
CA PRO A 57 -7.72 4.97 -8.85
C PRO A 57 -8.03 4.69 -7.40
N ARG A 58 -7.45 5.52 -6.51
CA ARG A 58 -7.71 5.46 -5.08
C ARG A 58 -8.92 6.33 -4.78
N VAL A 59 -9.88 5.78 -4.06
CA VAL A 59 -11.11 6.49 -3.72
C VAL A 59 -11.23 6.78 -2.24
N GLN A 60 -10.44 6.13 -1.42
CA GLN A 60 -10.44 6.37 0.01
C GLN A 60 -9.07 6.07 0.59
N ILE A 61 -8.64 6.91 1.51
CA ILE A 61 -7.43 6.69 2.27
C ILE A 61 -7.71 7.09 3.71
N HIS A 62 -7.33 6.23 4.65
CA HIS A 62 -7.48 6.50 6.08
C HIS A 62 -6.26 5.98 6.80
N PHE A 63 -5.56 6.87 7.52
CA PHE A 63 -4.41 6.47 8.34
C PHE A 63 -4.44 7.17 9.68
N ASP A 64 -4.03 6.43 10.70
CA ASP A 64 -3.81 6.93 12.04
C ASP A 64 -2.31 6.92 12.31
N PHE A 65 -1.81 8.00 12.90
CA PHE A 65 -0.39 8.16 13.22
C PHE A 65 -0.23 8.12 14.72
N HIS A 66 0.62 7.23 15.21
CA HIS A 66 0.73 6.95 16.64
C HIS A 66 2.05 7.42 17.23
N LYS A 67 3.13 7.43 16.44
CA LYS A 67 4.47 7.80 16.89
C LYS A 67 5.22 8.55 15.81
N PRO A 68 6.10 9.50 16.19
CA PRO A 68 6.95 10.16 15.21
C PRO A 68 8.07 9.22 14.73
N LEU A 69 8.60 9.53 13.57
CA LEU A 69 9.82 8.93 13.05
C LEU A 69 10.84 10.04 12.85
N VAL A 70 12.11 9.70 13.03
CA VAL A 70 13.21 10.66 12.85
C VAL A 70 14.17 10.15 11.78
N LEU A 71 15.06 11.03 11.33
CA LEU A 71 16.07 10.71 10.33
C LEU A 71 16.81 9.42 10.66
N ASP A 72 16.99 8.58 9.66
CA ASP A 72 17.69 7.31 9.72
C ASP A 72 16.98 6.18 10.46
N ASP A 73 15.78 6.41 11.00
CA ASP A 73 14.99 5.30 11.51
C ASP A 73 14.76 4.28 10.38
N LEU A 74 14.92 3.01 10.70
CA LEU A 74 14.58 1.92 9.79
C LEU A 74 13.18 1.43 10.13
N VAL A 75 12.29 1.46 9.15
CA VAL A 75 10.90 1.05 9.34
C VAL A 75 10.59 -0.22 8.56
N GLU A 76 9.71 -1.00 9.12
CA GLU A 76 9.10 -2.14 8.46
C GLU A 76 7.68 -1.75 8.09
N VAL A 77 7.35 -1.85 6.81
CA VAL A 77 6.03 -1.51 6.30
C VAL A 77 5.41 -2.79 5.78
N SER A 78 4.31 -3.22 6.38
CA SER A 78 3.60 -4.40 5.92
C SER A 78 2.31 -4.00 5.22
N VAL A 79 1.95 -4.80 4.23
CA VAL A 79 0.71 -4.61 3.47
C VAL A 79 0.06 -5.97 3.24
N HIS A 80 -1.27 -5.99 3.30
CA HIS A 80 -2.05 -7.15 2.92
C HIS A 80 -3.38 -6.69 2.33
N VAL A 81 -4.05 -7.61 1.66
CA VAL A 81 -5.40 -7.35 1.16
C VAL A 81 -6.36 -7.64 2.31
N SER A 82 -7.15 -6.65 2.72
CA SER A 82 -8.18 -6.86 3.74
C SER A 82 -9.53 -7.23 3.14
N ARG A 83 -9.75 -6.86 1.87
CA ARG A 83 -11.01 -7.18 1.20
C ARG A 83 -10.86 -7.11 -0.31
N PHE A 84 -11.46 -8.10 -0.99
CA PHE A 84 -11.78 -8.01 -2.42
C PHE A 84 -13.28 -7.73 -2.56
N GLY A 85 -13.63 -6.55 -3.05
CA GLY A 85 -15.00 -6.27 -3.48
C GLY A 85 -15.19 -6.71 -4.92
N ARG A 86 -16.37 -6.49 -5.47
CA ARG A 86 -16.61 -6.82 -6.88
C ARG A 86 -15.76 -5.94 -7.81
N THR A 87 -15.70 -4.64 -7.50
CA THR A 87 -14.96 -3.66 -8.30
C THR A 87 -13.83 -2.99 -7.51
N SER A 88 -13.66 -3.34 -6.23
CA SER A 88 -12.73 -2.64 -5.35
C SER A 88 -11.78 -3.59 -4.64
N LEU A 89 -10.67 -3.03 -4.21
CA LEU A 89 -9.61 -3.73 -3.50
C LEU A 89 -9.22 -2.85 -2.31
N THR A 90 -9.22 -3.41 -1.11
CA THR A 90 -8.78 -2.68 0.07
C THR A 90 -7.45 -3.26 0.52
N LEU A 91 -6.45 -2.39 0.61
CA LEU A 91 -5.13 -2.73 1.13
C LEU A 91 -4.97 -2.11 2.51
N ARG A 92 -4.49 -2.91 3.46
CA ARG A 92 -4.20 -2.44 4.80
C ARG A 92 -2.70 -2.39 5.01
N PHE A 93 -2.24 -1.31 5.66
CA PHE A 93 -0.83 -1.05 5.90
C PHE A 93 -0.56 -0.89 7.39
N GLU A 94 0.61 -1.37 7.83
CA GLU A 94 1.09 -1.16 9.19
C GLU A 94 2.56 -0.78 9.12
N VAL A 95 2.95 0.22 9.91
CA VAL A 95 4.33 0.69 9.98
C VAL A 95 4.86 0.51 11.40
N HIS A 96 6.02 -0.14 11.50
CA HIS A 96 6.75 -0.32 12.75
C HIS A 96 8.19 0.15 12.56
N LYS A 97 8.84 0.57 13.64
CA LYS A 97 10.30 0.65 13.63
C LYS A 97 10.84 -0.77 13.73
N GLU A 98 11.93 -1.05 13.02
CA GLU A 98 12.53 -2.37 13.07
C GLU A 98 12.80 -2.80 14.50
N GLY A 99 12.36 -4.00 14.85
CA GLY A 99 12.58 -4.58 16.16
C GLY A 99 11.64 -4.09 17.26
N GLU A 100 10.72 -3.17 16.96
CA GLU A 100 9.78 -2.65 17.95
C GLU A 100 8.36 -3.12 17.64
N PRO A 101 7.61 -3.56 18.68
CA PRO A 101 6.27 -4.10 18.46
C PRO A 101 5.20 -3.04 18.26
N ASP A 102 5.44 -1.80 18.69
CA ASP A 102 4.41 -0.76 18.66
C ASP A 102 4.20 -0.22 17.26
N LEU A 103 2.94 0.02 16.90
CA LEU A 103 2.59 0.64 15.64
C LEU A 103 3.04 2.11 15.63
N VAL A 104 3.70 2.49 14.55
CA VAL A 104 4.02 3.89 14.26
C VAL A 104 2.85 4.53 13.52
N ALA A 105 2.27 3.80 12.58
CA ALA A 105 1.12 4.23 11.81
C ALA A 105 0.40 3.00 11.26
N ASP A 106 -0.89 3.12 11.00
CA ASP A 106 -1.64 2.07 10.33
C ASP A 106 -2.85 2.66 9.62
N GLY A 107 -3.40 1.92 8.68
CA GLY A 107 -4.56 2.37 7.95
C GLY A 107 -4.81 1.54 6.70
N HIS A 108 -5.64 2.11 5.81
CA HIS A 108 -6.03 1.40 4.60
C HIS A 108 -6.23 2.35 3.42
N VAL A 109 -6.15 1.76 2.24
CA VAL A 109 -6.43 2.44 0.97
C VAL A 109 -7.42 1.60 0.20
N VAL A 110 -8.44 2.22 -0.35
CA VAL A 110 -9.40 1.54 -1.22
C VAL A 110 -9.13 1.96 -2.66
N LEU A 111 -8.90 0.98 -3.52
CA LEU A 111 -8.72 1.16 -4.94
C LEU A 111 -9.97 0.64 -5.66
N VAL A 112 -10.40 1.33 -6.70
CA VAL A 112 -11.51 0.87 -7.53
C VAL A 112 -10.98 0.57 -8.92
N CYS A 113 -11.34 -0.61 -9.43
CA CYS A 113 -11.00 -1.00 -10.79
C CYS A 113 -11.96 -0.31 -11.76
N VAL A 114 -11.38 0.42 -12.71
CA VAL A 114 -12.19 1.11 -13.71
C VAL A 114 -11.67 0.79 -15.11
N ASP A 115 -12.58 0.87 -16.06
CA ASP A 115 -12.23 0.75 -17.45
C ASP A 115 -11.46 1.99 -17.90
N ARG A 116 -10.46 1.78 -18.78
CA ARG A 116 -9.51 2.84 -19.14
C ARG A 116 -10.11 3.90 -20.04
N SER A 117 -11.14 3.59 -20.81
CA SER A 117 -11.70 4.53 -21.76
C SER A 117 -12.80 5.39 -21.16
N LYS A 118 -13.67 4.80 -20.34
CA LYS A 118 -14.83 5.49 -19.75
C LYS A 118 -14.65 5.85 -18.29
N PHE A 119 -13.64 5.30 -17.66
CA PHE A 119 -13.33 5.52 -16.26
C PHE A 119 -14.48 5.13 -15.33
N LYS A 120 -15.18 4.06 -15.68
CA LYS A 120 -16.30 3.54 -14.90
C LYS A 120 -15.91 2.26 -14.20
N PRO A 121 -16.45 2.00 -12.98
CA PRO A 121 -16.15 0.77 -12.26
C PRO A 121 -16.49 -0.48 -13.06
N ILE A 122 -15.55 -1.42 -13.05
CA ILE A 122 -15.72 -2.75 -13.67
C ILE A 122 -15.18 -3.78 -12.68
N PRO A 123 -15.57 -5.05 -12.81
CA PRO A 123 -15.08 -6.08 -11.91
C PRO A 123 -13.57 -6.18 -11.93
N LEU A 124 -12.98 -6.49 -10.76
CA LEU A 124 -11.55 -6.76 -10.67
C LEU A 124 -11.19 -7.89 -11.64
N PRO A 125 -10.08 -7.76 -12.37
CA PRO A 125 -9.62 -8.87 -13.21
C PRO A 125 -9.38 -10.13 -12.37
N ALA A 126 -9.82 -11.27 -12.88
CA ALA A 126 -9.69 -12.54 -12.16
C ALA A 126 -8.22 -12.86 -11.84
N GLU A 127 -7.33 -12.58 -12.76
CA GLU A 127 -5.90 -12.82 -12.56
C GLU A 127 -5.35 -11.98 -11.40
N LEU A 128 -5.79 -10.73 -11.28
CA LEU A 128 -5.36 -9.84 -10.19
C LEU A 128 -5.77 -10.42 -8.85
N VAL A 129 -7.04 -10.83 -8.73
CA VAL A 129 -7.56 -11.43 -7.51
C VAL A 129 -6.80 -12.71 -7.18
N GLU A 130 -6.61 -13.58 -8.15
CA GLU A 130 -5.95 -14.86 -7.97
C GLU A 130 -4.51 -14.67 -7.47
N ARG A 131 -3.77 -13.74 -8.05
CA ARG A 131 -2.39 -13.48 -7.68
C ARG A 131 -2.23 -12.85 -6.31
N LEU A 132 -3.16 -11.98 -5.92
CA LEU A 132 -3.11 -11.32 -4.61
C LEU A 132 -3.77 -12.12 -3.49
N LYS A 133 -4.51 -13.17 -3.83
CA LYS A 133 -5.25 -13.97 -2.86
C LYS A 133 -4.42 -14.52 -1.71
N PRO A 134 -3.16 -14.96 -1.91
CA PRO A 134 -2.32 -15.40 -0.79
C PRO A 134 -2.10 -14.32 0.28
N TYR A 135 -2.29 -13.06 -0.06
CA TYR A 135 -2.12 -11.94 0.87
C TYR A 135 -3.44 -11.42 1.44
N LEU A 136 -4.53 -12.17 1.26
CA LEU A 136 -5.80 -11.84 1.88
C LEU A 136 -5.74 -12.22 3.37
N ALA A 137 -5.96 -11.24 4.23
CA ALA A 137 -5.96 -11.43 5.68
C ALA A 137 -6.96 -10.45 6.30
N GLU A 138 -7.49 -10.83 7.45
CA GLU A 138 -8.44 -9.98 8.16
C GLU A 138 -7.76 -8.97 9.07
#